data_7a9c35d876b770c70f9ccd29998d80f2
#
_entry.id   7a9c35d876b770c70f9ccd29998d80f2
#
_cell.length_a   1.000
_cell.length_b   1.000
_cell.length_c   1.000
_cell.angle_alpha   90.00
_cell.angle_beta   90.00
_cell.angle_gamma   90.00
#
_symmetry.space_group_name_H-M   'P 1'
#
loop_
_entity.id
_entity.type
_entity.pdbx_description
1 polymer ?
#
loop_
_entity_poly.entity_id
_entity_poly.type
_entity_poly.pdbx_seq_one_letter_code
_entity_poly.pdbx_strand_id
1 'polypeptide(L)'
;VVVAGAGNAAMSAAVSAAEAGAKVIVLEKAPEHLRGGNTYFTGDFRFPWASVEDLAPLVPDFSDAEAKGIRETCTPYSQTDFYDDVMRVTEGRSDPELLELLVSQAFPAMQWMAAMGHTWVPSYANPTASMPLALNGGGATLSDHWFDVAARKGVEILYDHQAIELLPDSAGEISGIRVQTPAGYTTFHTK
;
A
#
# COMPACT_ATOMS: atom_id res chain seq x y z
N VAL A 1 13.59 6.52 11.40
CA VAL A 1 13.37 6.05 10.01
C VAL A 1 12.95 7.23 9.13
N VAL A 2 13.51 7.33 7.91
CA VAL A 2 13.09 8.30 6.90
C VAL A 2 12.49 7.52 5.73
N VAL A 3 11.30 7.92 5.30
CA VAL A 3 10.56 7.30 4.19
C VAL A 3 10.44 8.32 3.06
N ALA A 4 10.81 7.96 1.85
CA ALA A 4 10.73 8.81 0.68
C ALA A 4 9.46 8.54 -0.13
N GLY A 5 8.60 9.58 -0.26
CA GLY A 5 7.29 9.54 -0.89
C GLY A 5 6.15 9.28 0.11
N ALA A 6 4.90 9.57 -0.29
CA ALA A 6 3.69 9.40 0.52
C ALA A 6 2.56 8.67 -0.24
N GLY A 7 2.91 7.79 -1.17
CA GLY A 7 1.96 6.84 -1.77
C GLY A 7 1.73 5.62 -0.86
N ASN A 8 0.86 4.69 -1.30
CA ASN A 8 0.46 3.52 -0.51
C ASN A 8 1.64 2.72 0.08
N ALA A 9 2.67 2.43 -0.71
CA ALA A 9 3.84 1.69 -0.23
C ALA A 9 4.61 2.45 0.85
N ALA A 10 4.81 3.76 0.66
CA ALA A 10 5.52 4.60 1.61
C ALA A 10 4.73 4.78 2.92
N MET A 11 3.42 4.99 2.83
CA MET A 11 2.57 5.14 4.02
C MET A 11 2.45 3.82 4.80
N SER A 12 2.37 2.68 4.10
CA SER A 12 2.43 1.36 4.74
C SER A 12 3.74 1.15 5.49
N ALA A 13 4.88 1.48 4.85
CA ALA A 13 6.20 1.39 5.49
C ALA A 13 6.32 2.32 6.70
N ALA A 14 5.83 3.57 6.58
CA ALA A 14 5.88 4.55 7.66
C ALA A 14 5.04 4.13 8.87
N VAL A 15 3.81 3.66 8.63
CA VAL A 15 2.90 3.20 9.68
C VAL A 15 3.46 1.95 10.35
N SER A 16 3.94 0.97 9.58
CA SER A 16 4.55 -0.25 10.12
C SER A 16 5.79 0.05 10.98
N ALA A 17 6.66 0.96 10.53
CA ALA A 17 7.82 1.39 11.30
C ALA A 17 7.42 2.10 12.60
N ALA A 18 6.38 2.94 12.58
CA ALA A 18 5.86 3.61 13.76
C ALA A 18 5.25 2.60 14.76
N GLU A 19 4.54 1.56 14.28
CA GLU A 19 4.04 0.47 15.13
C GLU A 19 5.16 -0.33 15.79
N ALA A 20 6.30 -0.45 15.10
CA ALA A 20 7.52 -1.04 15.69
C ALA A 20 8.27 -0.10 16.67
N GLY A 21 7.72 1.08 16.97
CA GLY A 21 8.27 2.04 17.92
C GLY A 21 9.32 2.98 17.35
N ALA A 22 9.50 3.03 16.03
CA ALA A 22 10.44 3.97 15.41
C ALA A 22 9.86 5.40 15.36
N LYS A 23 10.73 6.40 15.51
CA LYS A 23 10.40 7.78 15.10
C LYS A 23 10.50 7.84 13.58
N VAL A 24 9.41 8.24 12.92
CA VAL A 24 9.29 8.22 11.46
C VAL A 24 9.06 9.61 10.89
N ILE A 25 9.79 9.94 9.82
CA ILE A 25 9.60 11.12 8.99
C ILE A 25 9.34 10.64 7.56
N VAL A 26 8.27 11.13 6.96
CA VAL A 26 7.94 10.93 5.53
C VAL A 26 8.30 12.20 4.76
N LEU A 27 9.02 12.05 3.66
CA LEU A 27 9.39 13.13 2.75
C LEU A 27 8.56 13.03 1.47
N GLU A 28 7.60 13.92 1.29
CA GLU A 28 6.78 13.99 0.09
C GLU A 28 7.18 15.19 -0.78
N LYS A 29 7.45 14.93 -2.06
CA LYS A 29 7.86 15.99 -3.00
C LYS A 29 6.72 16.93 -3.39
N ALA A 30 5.49 16.43 -3.39
CA ALA A 30 4.32 17.23 -3.72
C ALA A 30 3.91 18.13 -2.55
N PRO A 31 3.25 19.26 -2.82
CA PRO A 31 2.55 20.01 -1.79
C PRO A 31 1.39 19.20 -1.23
N GLU A 32 0.94 19.54 -0.03
CA GLU A 32 -0.07 18.77 0.70
C GLU A 32 -1.34 18.47 -0.12
N HIS A 33 -1.83 19.45 -0.87
CA HIS A 33 -3.06 19.31 -1.65
C HIS A 33 -2.94 18.41 -2.90
N LEU A 34 -1.71 17.95 -3.24
CA LEU A 34 -1.41 17.01 -4.33
C LEU A 34 -0.78 15.71 -3.82
N ARG A 35 -0.86 15.43 -2.53
CA ARG A 35 -0.32 14.23 -1.89
C ARG A 35 -0.96 12.94 -2.40
N GLY A 36 -0.34 11.80 -2.13
CA GLY A 36 -0.88 10.47 -2.44
C GLY A 36 -0.40 9.87 -3.76
N GLY A 37 0.09 10.68 -4.70
CA GLY A 37 0.62 10.20 -5.98
C GLY A 37 -0.36 9.31 -6.75
N ASN A 38 0.11 8.24 -7.37
CA ASN A 38 -0.74 7.31 -8.13
C ASN A 38 -1.75 6.54 -7.26
N THR A 39 -1.53 6.45 -5.95
CA THR A 39 -2.47 5.83 -5.02
C THR A 39 -3.84 6.51 -5.05
N TYR A 40 -3.85 7.83 -5.23
CA TYR A 40 -5.07 8.62 -5.31
C TYR A 40 -6.03 8.19 -6.43
N PHE A 41 -5.51 7.57 -7.49
CA PHE A 41 -6.26 7.16 -8.68
C PHE A 41 -6.54 5.66 -8.76
N THR A 42 -6.10 4.88 -7.75
CA THR A 42 -6.35 3.42 -7.75
C THR A 42 -7.80 3.10 -7.40
N GLY A 43 -8.31 1.99 -7.94
CA GLY A 43 -9.64 1.47 -7.61
C GLY A 43 -9.61 0.19 -6.79
N ASP A 44 -8.53 -0.60 -6.97
CA ASP A 44 -8.50 -1.98 -6.50
C ASP A 44 -7.13 -2.41 -6.03
N PHE A 45 -7.11 -3.50 -5.25
CA PHE A 45 -5.94 -4.31 -4.96
C PHE A 45 -6.12 -5.73 -5.47
N ARG A 46 -5.04 -6.29 -6.01
CA ARG A 46 -4.99 -7.72 -6.34
C ARG A 46 -4.41 -8.50 -5.15
N PHE A 47 -5.12 -9.51 -4.72
CA PHE A 47 -4.71 -10.39 -3.63
C PHE A 47 -5.31 -11.79 -3.80
N PRO A 48 -4.64 -12.86 -3.33
CA PRO A 48 -5.20 -14.20 -3.36
C PRO A 48 -6.28 -14.36 -2.30
N TRP A 49 -7.32 -15.13 -2.62
CA TRP A 49 -8.42 -15.48 -1.70
C TRP A 49 -8.97 -16.85 -2.07
N ALA A 50 -9.43 -17.61 -1.10
CA ALA A 50 -9.90 -18.98 -1.30
C ALA A 50 -11.42 -19.10 -1.20
N SER A 51 -12.04 -18.27 -0.36
CA SER A 51 -13.49 -18.33 -0.12
C SER A 51 -14.07 -16.94 0.23
N VAL A 52 -15.37 -16.84 0.16
CA VAL A 52 -16.08 -15.59 0.51
C VAL A 52 -15.89 -15.24 1.99
N GLU A 53 -15.69 -16.23 2.82
CA GLU A 53 -15.45 -16.09 4.25
C GLU A 53 -14.13 -15.34 4.53
N ASP A 54 -13.14 -15.45 3.65
CA ASP A 54 -11.89 -14.68 3.72
C ASP A 54 -12.15 -13.17 3.55
N LEU A 55 -13.18 -12.82 2.78
CA LEU A 55 -13.49 -11.44 2.41
C LEU A 55 -14.30 -10.69 3.46
N ALA A 56 -15.07 -11.42 4.27
CA ALA A 56 -15.97 -10.85 5.26
C ALA A 56 -15.30 -9.87 6.23
N PRO A 57 -14.08 -10.12 6.76
CA PRO A 57 -13.39 -9.17 7.64
C PRO A 57 -12.95 -7.87 6.98
N LEU A 58 -12.94 -7.80 5.64
CA LEU A 58 -12.49 -6.65 4.87
C LEU A 58 -13.65 -5.69 4.53
N VAL A 59 -14.90 -6.19 4.59
CA VAL A 59 -16.10 -5.47 4.15
C VAL A 59 -16.99 -5.17 5.34
N PRO A 60 -17.23 -3.91 5.70
CA PRO A 60 -18.20 -3.56 6.74
C PRO A 60 -19.60 -4.05 6.38
N ASP A 61 -20.31 -4.59 7.37
CA ASP A 61 -21.71 -5.04 7.24
C ASP A 61 -21.95 -6.04 6.09
N PHE A 62 -20.93 -6.90 5.81
CA PHE A 62 -20.97 -7.88 4.72
C PHE A 62 -22.18 -8.80 4.81
N SER A 63 -23.08 -8.69 3.84
CA SER A 63 -24.37 -9.38 3.83
C SER A 63 -24.34 -10.74 3.13
N ASP A 64 -25.31 -11.62 3.46
CA ASP A 64 -25.49 -12.89 2.75
C ASP A 64 -25.78 -12.69 1.24
N ALA A 65 -26.45 -11.59 0.88
CA ALA A 65 -26.72 -11.27 -0.51
C ALA A 65 -25.45 -10.93 -1.29
N GLU A 66 -24.53 -10.17 -0.69
CA GLU A 66 -23.22 -9.84 -1.27
C GLU A 66 -22.35 -11.09 -1.35
N ALA A 67 -22.32 -11.90 -0.30
CA ALA A 67 -21.62 -13.17 -0.30
C ALA A 67 -22.11 -14.10 -1.42
N LYS A 68 -23.41 -14.18 -1.62
CA LYS A 68 -24.02 -14.95 -2.72
C LYS A 68 -23.60 -14.38 -4.08
N GLY A 69 -23.68 -13.07 -4.25
CA GLY A 69 -23.28 -12.41 -5.49
C GLY A 69 -21.84 -12.71 -5.88
N ILE A 70 -20.91 -12.65 -4.93
CA ILE A 70 -19.49 -13.01 -5.16
C ILE A 70 -19.36 -14.48 -5.56
N ARG A 71 -20.02 -15.42 -4.85
CA ARG A 71 -19.99 -16.86 -5.19
C ARG A 71 -20.51 -17.17 -6.60
N GLU A 72 -21.47 -16.39 -7.07
CA GLU A 72 -22.08 -16.57 -8.40
C GLU A 72 -21.26 -15.92 -9.54
N THR A 73 -20.46 -14.90 -9.23
CA THR A 73 -19.80 -14.09 -10.26
C THR A 73 -18.27 -14.16 -10.25
N CYS A 74 -17.66 -14.45 -9.10
CA CYS A 74 -16.21 -14.47 -8.96
C CYS A 74 -15.67 -15.88 -8.75
N THR A 75 -14.48 -16.14 -9.29
CA THR A 75 -13.75 -17.38 -9.05
C THR A 75 -12.67 -17.11 -8.00
N PRO A 76 -12.48 -18.00 -7.00
CA PRO A 76 -11.33 -17.92 -6.11
C PRO A 76 -10.02 -17.73 -6.88
N TYR A 77 -9.11 -16.99 -6.29
CA TYR A 77 -7.85 -16.62 -6.91
C TYR A 77 -6.70 -17.08 -6.02
N SER A 78 -6.04 -18.15 -6.43
CA SER A 78 -4.97 -18.75 -5.63
C SER A 78 -3.67 -17.92 -5.68
N GLN A 79 -2.74 -18.22 -4.77
CA GLN A 79 -1.39 -17.66 -4.82
C GLN A 79 -0.67 -18.06 -6.12
N THR A 80 -0.90 -19.28 -6.60
CA THR A 80 -0.32 -19.77 -7.87
C THR A 80 -0.87 -18.98 -9.05
N ASP A 81 -2.20 -18.75 -9.11
CA ASP A 81 -2.80 -17.93 -10.17
C ASP A 81 -2.24 -16.52 -10.19
N PHE A 82 -2.05 -15.92 -9.01
CA PHE A 82 -1.48 -14.58 -8.89
C PHE A 82 -0.02 -14.55 -9.37
N TYR A 83 0.78 -15.53 -8.95
CA TYR A 83 2.17 -15.67 -9.40
C TYR A 83 2.26 -15.80 -10.91
N ASP A 84 1.51 -16.74 -11.48
CA ASP A 84 1.50 -17.04 -12.92
C ASP A 84 1.02 -15.83 -13.74
N ASP A 85 0.00 -15.13 -13.27
CA ASP A 85 -0.48 -13.90 -13.92
C ASP A 85 0.60 -12.80 -13.98
N VAL A 86 1.32 -12.57 -12.88
CA VAL A 86 2.40 -11.56 -12.85
C VAL A 86 3.55 -12.00 -13.78
N MET A 87 3.97 -13.26 -13.70
CA MET A 87 5.02 -13.79 -14.59
C MET A 87 4.62 -13.71 -16.06
N ARG A 88 3.36 -13.99 -16.38
CA ARG A 88 2.83 -13.89 -17.74
C ARG A 88 2.86 -12.45 -18.26
N VAL A 89 2.36 -11.47 -17.49
CA VAL A 89 2.28 -10.07 -17.97
C VAL A 89 3.65 -9.38 -17.98
N THR A 90 4.60 -9.85 -17.19
CA THR A 90 5.99 -9.35 -17.19
C THR A 90 6.90 -10.15 -18.12
N GLU A 91 6.36 -11.15 -18.84
CA GLU A 91 7.13 -12.03 -19.73
C GLU A 91 8.30 -12.71 -18.99
N GLY A 92 8.07 -13.14 -17.74
CA GLY A 92 9.07 -13.78 -16.90
C GLY A 92 10.17 -12.84 -16.35
N ARG A 93 10.01 -11.52 -16.46
CA ARG A 93 11.02 -10.54 -16.02
C ARG A 93 10.89 -10.10 -14.58
N SER A 94 9.85 -10.52 -13.87
CA SER A 94 9.74 -10.27 -12.43
C SER A 94 10.81 -11.02 -11.66
N ASP A 95 11.33 -10.40 -10.61
CA ASP A 95 12.16 -11.07 -9.62
C ASP A 95 11.33 -12.11 -8.89
N PRO A 96 11.69 -13.42 -8.93
CA PRO A 96 10.89 -14.48 -8.35
C PRO A 96 10.75 -14.39 -6.83
N GLU A 97 11.81 -13.97 -6.11
CA GLU A 97 11.79 -13.88 -4.65
C GLU A 97 10.87 -12.75 -4.18
N LEU A 98 10.94 -11.60 -4.85
CA LEU A 98 10.04 -10.48 -4.58
C LEU A 98 8.59 -10.82 -4.94
N LEU A 99 8.38 -11.58 -6.00
CA LEU A 99 7.04 -12.00 -6.41
C LEU A 99 6.43 -13.02 -5.42
N GLU A 100 7.20 -13.99 -4.94
CA GLU A 100 6.77 -14.92 -3.89
C GLU A 100 6.38 -14.15 -2.61
N LEU A 101 7.18 -13.17 -2.22
CA LEU A 101 6.88 -12.31 -1.08
C LEU A 101 5.57 -11.53 -1.31
N LEU A 102 5.41 -10.90 -2.46
CA LEU A 102 4.18 -10.19 -2.81
C LEU A 102 2.95 -11.09 -2.72
N VAL A 103 2.99 -12.24 -3.37
CA VAL A 103 1.86 -13.16 -3.46
C VAL A 103 1.49 -13.73 -2.09
N SER A 104 2.48 -14.12 -1.28
CA SER A 104 2.25 -14.68 0.06
C SER A 104 1.78 -13.64 1.07
N GLN A 105 2.20 -12.38 0.93
CA GLN A 105 1.89 -11.32 1.89
C GLN A 105 0.73 -10.40 1.48
N ALA A 106 0.21 -10.51 0.26
CA ALA A 106 -0.86 -9.62 -0.22
C ALA A 106 -2.12 -9.71 0.64
N PHE A 107 -2.62 -10.91 0.95
CA PHE A 107 -3.81 -11.07 1.78
C PHE A 107 -3.57 -10.69 3.26
N PRO A 108 -2.49 -11.12 3.93
CA PRO A 108 -2.11 -10.59 5.25
C PRO A 108 -2.02 -9.06 5.30
N ALA A 109 -1.49 -8.41 4.25
CA ALA A 109 -1.43 -6.96 4.17
C ALA A 109 -2.83 -6.33 4.10
N MET A 110 -3.77 -6.92 3.35
CA MET A 110 -5.17 -6.48 3.32
C MET A 110 -5.82 -6.57 4.70
N GLN A 111 -5.59 -7.67 5.45
CA GLN A 111 -6.09 -7.85 6.80
C GLN A 111 -5.50 -6.81 7.77
N TRP A 112 -4.20 -6.54 7.66
CA TRP A 112 -3.53 -5.49 8.44
C TRP A 112 -4.09 -4.09 8.12
N MET A 113 -4.34 -3.78 6.85
CA MET A 113 -4.98 -2.53 6.44
C MET A 113 -6.40 -2.42 7.00
N ALA A 114 -7.18 -3.51 6.97
CA ALA A 114 -8.51 -3.54 7.57
C ALA A 114 -8.47 -3.24 9.08
N ALA A 115 -7.50 -3.80 9.80
CA ALA A 115 -7.28 -3.50 11.21
C ALA A 115 -6.91 -2.02 11.48
N MET A 116 -6.38 -1.31 10.47
CA MET A 116 -6.15 0.14 10.52
C MET A 116 -7.41 0.96 10.19
N GLY A 117 -8.49 0.31 9.76
CA GLY A 117 -9.75 0.94 9.40
C GLY A 117 -9.95 1.20 7.90
N HIS A 118 -9.06 0.69 7.04
CA HIS A 118 -9.35 0.65 5.61
C HIS A 118 -10.49 -0.33 5.33
N THR A 119 -11.35 0.01 4.38
CA THR A 119 -12.53 -0.80 4.07
C THR A 119 -12.67 -1.01 2.57
N TRP A 120 -13.32 -2.13 2.22
CA TRP A 120 -13.64 -2.50 0.85
C TRP A 120 -15.13 -2.69 0.69
N VAL A 121 -15.57 -2.72 -0.55
CA VAL A 121 -16.94 -3.03 -0.94
C VAL A 121 -16.92 -4.15 -1.98
N PRO A 122 -17.95 -5.01 -2.02
CA PRO A 122 -18.08 -6.01 -3.06
C PRO A 122 -18.06 -5.40 -4.45
N SER A 123 -17.33 -6.02 -5.36
CA SER A 123 -17.22 -5.60 -6.76
C SER A 123 -17.54 -6.77 -7.68
N TYR A 124 -18.52 -6.58 -8.55
CA TYR A 124 -18.92 -7.56 -9.56
C TYR A 124 -18.53 -7.09 -10.97
N ALA A 125 -17.85 -5.95 -11.07
CA ALA A 125 -17.62 -5.28 -12.34
C ALA A 125 -16.66 -6.02 -13.28
N ASN A 126 -15.78 -6.84 -12.70
CA ASN A 126 -14.81 -7.61 -13.50
C ASN A 126 -14.61 -9.03 -12.94
N PRO A 127 -15.59 -9.93 -13.13
CA PRO A 127 -15.49 -11.30 -12.61
C PRO A 127 -14.31 -12.09 -13.20
N THR A 128 -13.84 -11.73 -14.40
CA THR A 128 -12.69 -12.39 -15.03
C THR A 128 -11.36 -12.04 -14.41
N ALA A 129 -11.29 -10.94 -13.66
CA ALA A 129 -10.07 -10.51 -12.98
C ALA A 129 -9.93 -11.12 -11.59
N SER A 130 -10.87 -11.95 -11.15
CA SER A 130 -10.88 -12.57 -9.80
C SER A 130 -10.69 -11.56 -8.66
N MET A 131 -11.14 -10.30 -8.88
CA MET A 131 -11.10 -9.22 -7.90
C MET A 131 -12.50 -9.01 -7.33
N PRO A 132 -12.82 -9.66 -6.19
CA PRO A 132 -14.17 -9.63 -5.62
C PRO A 132 -14.47 -8.34 -4.86
N LEU A 133 -13.47 -7.52 -4.58
CA LEU A 133 -13.57 -6.30 -3.79
C LEU A 133 -12.97 -5.11 -4.52
N ALA A 134 -13.57 -3.95 -4.32
CA ALA A 134 -13.03 -2.64 -4.69
C ALA A 134 -12.80 -1.79 -3.42
N LEU A 135 -11.95 -0.78 -3.52
CA LEU A 135 -11.74 0.17 -2.44
C LEU A 135 -13.03 0.97 -2.16
N ASN A 136 -13.43 1.03 -0.90
CA ASN A 136 -14.55 1.87 -0.49
C ASN A 136 -14.17 3.36 -0.65
N GLY A 137 -14.81 4.05 -1.61
CA GLY A 137 -14.49 5.43 -1.96
C GLY A 137 -13.25 5.60 -2.84
N GLY A 138 -12.67 4.51 -3.33
CA GLY A 138 -11.54 4.53 -4.25
C GLY A 138 -10.22 5.01 -3.65
N GLY A 139 -9.25 5.31 -4.52
CA GLY A 139 -7.89 5.67 -4.13
C GLY A 139 -7.77 7.00 -3.37
N ALA A 140 -8.69 7.93 -3.59
CA ALA A 140 -8.73 9.17 -2.83
C ALA A 140 -8.98 8.89 -1.35
N THR A 141 -10.03 8.12 -1.04
CA THR A 141 -10.36 7.72 0.33
C THR A 141 -9.25 6.86 0.95
N LEU A 142 -8.68 5.92 0.20
CA LEU A 142 -7.51 5.15 0.64
C LEU A 142 -6.36 6.07 1.04
N SER A 143 -6.02 7.03 0.19
CA SER A 143 -4.93 7.97 0.42
C SER A 143 -5.18 8.81 1.66
N ASP A 144 -6.33 9.46 1.76
CA ASP A 144 -6.68 10.32 2.90
C ASP A 144 -6.69 9.51 4.22
N HIS A 145 -7.23 8.30 4.20
CA HIS A 145 -7.22 7.43 5.38
C HIS A 145 -5.81 7.07 5.83
N TRP A 146 -4.87 6.83 4.90
CA TRP A 146 -3.47 6.60 5.24
C TRP A 146 -2.85 7.79 5.96
N PHE A 147 -3.13 9.03 5.54
CA PHE A 147 -2.64 10.23 6.21
C PHE A 147 -3.21 10.35 7.62
N ASP A 148 -4.48 10.03 7.81
CA ASP A 148 -5.12 10.01 9.14
C ASP A 148 -4.52 8.94 10.05
N VAL A 149 -4.26 7.73 9.53
CA VAL A 149 -3.59 6.65 10.29
C VAL A 149 -2.19 7.09 10.70
N ALA A 150 -1.41 7.63 9.77
CA ALA A 150 -0.05 8.11 10.03
C ALA A 150 -0.02 9.21 11.10
N ALA A 151 -0.95 10.16 11.03
CA ALA A 151 -1.08 11.24 12.03
C ALA A 151 -1.38 10.66 13.43
N ARG A 152 -2.31 9.71 13.53
CA ARG A 152 -2.62 9.03 14.81
C ARG A 152 -1.44 8.24 15.39
N LYS A 153 -0.54 7.73 14.51
CA LYS A 153 0.69 7.01 14.90
C LYS A 153 1.88 7.94 15.16
N GLY A 154 1.71 9.25 15.04
CA GLY A 154 2.77 10.23 15.29
C GLY A 154 3.84 10.28 14.20
N VAL A 155 3.52 9.85 12.98
CA VAL A 155 4.39 10.00 11.81
C VAL A 155 4.40 11.47 11.39
N GLU A 156 5.59 12.03 11.25
CA GLU A 156 5.79 13.38 10.73
C GLU A 156 5.86 13.35 9.20
N ILE A 157 5.08 14.19 8.52
CA ILE A 157 5.07 14.27 7.05
C ILE A 157 5.50 15.67 6.63
N LEU A 158 6.57 15.73 5.83
CA LEU A 158 7.11 16.96 5.28
C LEU A 158 6.79 17.04 3.79
N TYR A 159 5.92 17.98 3.42
CA TYR A 159 5.56 18.27 2.04
C TYR A 159 6.57 19.22 1.38
N ASP A 160 6.60 19.27 0.06
CA ASP A 160 7.59 20.05 -0.71
C ASP A 160 9.04 19.62 -0.39
N HIS A 161 9.24 18.37 0.02
CA HIS A 161 10.52 17.78 0.40
C HIS A 161 10.88 16.63 -0.54
N GLN A 162 11.63 16.94 -1.60
CA GLN A 162 12.02 15.94 -2.59
C GLN A 162 13.33 15.23 -2.17
N ALA A 163 13.27 13.95 -1.89
CA ALA A 163 14.44 13.09 -1.73
C ALA A 163 15.21 12.99 -3.07
N ILE A 164 16.48 13.35 -3.07
CA ILE A 164 17.30 13.43 -4.30
C ILE A 164 18.54 12.57 -4.29
N GLU A 165 19.06 12.20 -3.11
CA GLU A 165 20.30 11.44 -3.03
C GLU A 165 20.37 10.67 -1.70
N LEU A 166 20.78 9.41 -1.77
CA LEU A 166 21.13 8.62 -0.59
C LEU A 166 22.60 8.88 -0.22
N LEU A 167 22.86 9.11 1.05
CA LEU A 167 24.19 9.46 1.54
C LEU A 167 24.80 8.27 2.29
N PRO A 168 25.79 7.57 1.70
CA PRO A 168 26.52 6.52 2.39
C PRO A 168 27.50 7.11 3.41
N ASP A 169 27.77 6.36 4.44
CA ASP A 169 28.88 6.61 5.38
C ASP A 169 30.21 6.05 4.85
N SER A 170 31.25 6.09 5.69
CA SER A 170 32.59 5.59 5.32
C SER A 170 32.65 4.06 5.13
N ALA A 171 31.64 3.31 5.60
CA ALA A 171 31.52 1.86 5.42
C ALA A 171 30.65 1.50 4.20
N GLY A 172 30.05 2.51 3.54
CA GLY A 172 29.13 2.32 2.42
C GLY A 172 27.68 2.10 2.84
N GLU A 173 27.36 2.15 4.13
CA GLU A 173 26.00 2.03 4.66
C GLU A 173 25.24 3.37 4.52
N ILE A 174 23.96 3.31 4.17
CA ILE A 174 23.15 4.52 4.04
C ILE A 174 22.88 5.13 5.42
N SER A 175 23.45 6.30 5.65
CA SER A 175 23.37 7.05 6.93
C SER A 175 22.57 8.35 6.81
N GLY A 176 22.10 8.69 5.62
CA GLY A 176 21.31 9.90 5.42
C GLY A 176 20.71 10.02 4.03
N ILE A 177 19.94 11.09 3.86
CA ILE A 177 19.31 11.42 2.59
C ILE A 177 19.38 12.94 2.37
N ARG A 178 19.79 13.35 1.17
CA ARG A 178 19.73 14.74 0.75
C ARG A 178 18.35 15.05 0.17
N VAL A 179 17.82 16.19 0.55
CA VAL A 179 16.46 16.62 0.24
C VAL A 179 16.47 18.03 -0.33
N GLN A 180 15.78 18.22 -1.45
CA GLN A 180 15.47 19.54 -2.00
C GLN A 180 14.18 20.05 -1.39
N THR A 181 14.21 21.29 -0.91
CA THR A 181 13.07 22.00 -0.30
C THR A 181 12.91 23.36 -0.96
N PRO A 182 11.80 24.09 -0.74
CA PRO A 182 11.65 25.48 -1.22
C PRO A 182 12.74 26.44 -0.73
N ALA A 183 13.37 26.15 0.42
CA ALA A 183 14.45 26.96 1.00
C ALA A 183 15.87 26.54 0.51
N GLY A 184 15.97 25.51 -0.32
CA GLY A 184 17.24 24.95 -0.79
C GLY A 184 17.43 23.49 -0.38
N TYR A 185 18.67 23.07 -0.16
CA TYR A 185 18.98 21.68 0.18
C TYR A 185 19.16 21.50 1.69
N THR A 186 18.69 20.37 2.18
CA THR A 186 18.92 19.92 3.57
C THR A 186 19.26 18.44 3.59
N THR A 187 19.73 17.94 4.74
CA THR A 187 20.05 16.53 4.93
C THR A 187 19.35 15.99 6.17
N PHE A 188 18.74 14.83 6.01
CA PHE A 188 18.22 14.04 7.13
C PHE A 188 19.15 12.85 7.36
N HIS A 189 19.57 12.67 8.62
CA HIS A 189 20.38 11.53 9.01
C HIS A 189 19.49 10.43 9.63
N THR A 190 19.85 9.19 9.36
CA THR A 190 19.22 8.00 9.94
C THR A 190 20.28 7.20 10.70
N LYS A 191 19.82 6.38 11.61
CA LYS A 191 20.66 5.40 12.32
C LYS A 191 20.38 4.04 11.77
#